data_589ff2540868826b5d3b349cf5bcc39d
#
_entry.id   589ff2540868826b5d3b349cf5bcc39d
#
_cell.length_a   1.000
_cell.length_b   1.000
_cell.length_c   1.000
_cell.angle_alpha   90.00
_cell.angle_beta   90.00
_cell.angle_gamma   90.00
#
_symmetry.space_group_name_H-M   'P 1'
#
loop_
_entity.id
_entity.type
_entity.pdbx_description
1 polymer ?
#
loop_
_entity_poly.entity_id
_entity_poly.type
_entity_poly.pdbx_seq_one_letter_code
_entity_poly.pdbx_strand_id
1 'polypeptide(L)'
;SASSSVSASQSASASESVSASQSVSESVSTSISLSNSLSTSVSESSSNSSSNSESETPKQGEVIITYVDTKGKVLKDPRQDTPNSPYDTPYNTTEEGEKPDTIKTTDGKTYKIVPQGDYPVGKVDGDGHLESSDPIKGKVDKPKSIITYVYQEVGNVYVHYKDTEGNTIKPSVTDEEAQPVGKDYDTVVDNRPQEIEFEGKTYELVPAGNYPVGQVDEQGHWTGDDATTGKVVEGNKNVTYVYQLKEEPAQPKGNVYVHYVDTKGKTIKASVTDEKDQPVGKDYDTVVDNRPQEI
;
A
#
# COMPACT_ATOMS: atom_id res chain seq x y z
N SER A 1 32.83 -58.20 23.97
CA SER A 1 34.09 -57.75 23.34
C SER A 1 33.90 -56.32 22.88
N ALA A 2 34.63 -55.45 23.52
CA ALA A 2 34.69 -54.02 23.24
C ALA A 2 35.38 -53.72 21.92
N SER A 3 35.03 -52.65 21.29
CA SER A 3 36.00 -51.74 20.66
C SER A 3 35.35 -50.36 20.39
N SER A 4 35.82 -49.43 21.14
CA SER A 4 35.69 -47.98 20.94
C SER A 4 36.55 -47.53 19.75
N SER A 5 36.05 -46.59 18.96
CA SER A 5 36.96 -45.69 18.24
C SER A 5 36.30 -44.30 18.16
N VAL A 6 36.87 -43.43 18.95
CA VAL A 6 36.71 -41.96 18.91
C VAL A 6 37.56 -41.41 17.80
N SER A 7 36.99 -40.62 16.92
CA SER A 7 37.77 -39.77 16.02
C SER A 7 37.22 -38.35 16.15
N ALA A 8 37.93 -37.57 16.91
CA ALA A 8 37.79 -36.11 16.96
C ALA A 8 38.56 -35.52 15.75
N SER A 9 37.89 -34.71 14.98
CA SER A 9 38.54 -33.81 14.04
C SER A 9 38.10 -32.39 14.33
N GLN A 10 38.94 -31.68 15.05
CA GLN A 10 38.90 -30.24 15.19
C GLN A 10 39.40 -29.62 13.90
N SER A 11 38.61 -28.74 13.32
CA SER A 11 39.14 -27.78 12.35
C SER A 11 38.60 -26.40 12.80
N ALA A 12 39.44 -25.70 13.51
CA ALA A 12 39.25 -24.27 13.78
C ALA A 12 39.67 -23.51 12.49
N SER A 13 38.74 -22.73 11.99
CA SER A 13 39.06 -21.65 11.04
C SER A 13 38.45 -20.38 11.57
N ALA A 14 39.24 -19.63 12.28
CA ALA A 14 38.94 -18.25 12.63
C ALA A 14 39.14 -17.40 11.36
N SER A 15 38.11 -16.73 10.93
CA SER A 15 38.22 -15.60 10.01
C SER A 15 37.53 -14.42 10.69
N GLU A 16 38.32 -13.64 11.40
CA GLU A 16 37.96 -12.29 11.80
C GLU A 16 37.91 -11.42 10.55
N SER A 17 36.74 -10.99 10.16
CA SER A 17 36.57 -9.82 9.32
C SER A 17 35.85 -8.75 10.12
N VAL A 18 36.65 -7.90 10.75
CA VAL A 18 36.22 -6.65 11.35
C VAL A 18 35.90 -5.70 10.20
N SER A 19 34.61 -5.54 9.88
CA SER A 19 34.13 -4.44 9.05
C SER A 19 33.47 -3.42 9.98
N ALA A 20 34.29 -2.51 10.46
CA ALA A 20 33.80 -1.31 11.13
C ALA A 20 33.21 -0.38 10.07
N SER A 21 31.88 -0.47 9.86
CA SER A 21 31.13 0.57 9.16
C SER A 21 30.73 1.62 10.17
N GLN A 22 31.56 2.62 10.36
CA GLN A 22 31.15 3.88 10.98
C GLN A 22 30.24 4.61 9.99
N SER A 23 28.92 4.47 10.17
CA SER A 23 27.96 5.39 9.59
C SER A 23 27.93 6.63 10.48
N VAL A 24 28.72 7.62 10.06
CA VAL A 24 28.57 8.99 10.56
C VAL A 24 27.28 9.52 9.98
N SER A 25 26.19 9.45 10.74
CA SER A 25 24.98 10.20 10.47
C SER A 25 25.21 11.63 10.96
N GLU A 26 25.81 12.46 10.12
CA GLU A 26 25.73 13.90 10.28
C GLU A 26 24.29 14.34 10.02
N SER A 27 23.51 14.45 11.09
CA SER A 27 22.28 15.22 11.10
C SER A 27 22.67 16.68 11.02
N VAL A 28 22.73 17.22 9.81
CA VAL A 28 22.81 18.65 9.58
C VAL A 28 21.45 19.23 9.98
N SER A 29 21.29 19.56 11.24
CA SER A 29 20.23 20.45 11.72
C SER A 29 20.56 21.84 11.23
N THR A 30 20.05 22.20 10.04
CA THR A 30 20.13 23.55 9.57
C THR A 30 19.08 24.37 10.34
N SER A 31 19.45 24.78 11.55
CA SER A 31 18.75 25.85 12.24
C SER A 31 18.94 27.11 11.45
N ILE A 32 17.89 27.59 10.81
CA ILE A 32 17.88 28.90 10.15
C ILE A 32 17.81 29.95 11.25
N SER A 33 18.97 30.28 11.81
CA SER A 33 19.13 31.48 12.62
C SER A 33 19.39 32.65 11.66
N LEU A 34 18.36 33.38 11.33
CA LEU A 34 18.49 34.66 10.63
C LEU A 34 19.07 35.68 11.60
N SER A 35 20.40 35.76 11.66
CA SER A 35 21.08 36.87 12.29
C SER A 35 21.17 38.03 11.31
N ASN A 36 20.38 39.07 11.52
CA ASN A 36 20.54 40.34 10.89
C ASN A 36 21.87 40.96 11.35
N SER A 37 22.83 41.08 10.44
CA SER A 37 24.00 41.93 10.60
C SER A 37 24.03 42.91 9.43
N LEU A 38 23.33 44.02 9.57
CA LEU A 38 23.51 45.20 8.71
C LEU A 38 24.54 46.10 9.38
N SER A 39 25.77 46.07 8.90
CA SER A 39 26.79 47.06 9.26
C SER A 39 26.69 48.21 8.26
N THR A 40 26.02 49.27 8.67
CA THR A 40 25.99 50.53 7.94
C THR A 40 27.15 51.37 8.39
N SER A 41 28.18 51.52 7.58
CA SER A 41 29.20 52.54 7.73
C SER A 41 28.68 53.87 7.18
N VAL A 42 28.34 54.75 8.10
CA VAL A 42 27.98 56.13 7.78
C VAL A 42 29.26 56.97 7.68
N SER A 43 29.54 57.47 6.49
CA SER A 43 30.50 58.56 6.31
C SER A 43 29.73 59.88 6.23
N GLU A 44 29.87 60.70 7.29
CA GLU A 44 29.36 62.07 7.27
C GLU A 44 30.14 62.93 6.31
N SER A 45 29.43 63.61 5.43
CA SER A 45 29.92 64.87 4.81
C SER A 45 28.75 65.86 4.68
N SER A 46 28.89 66.93 5.41
CA SER A 46 27.96 68.08 5.46
C SER A 46 27.87 68.79 4.13
N SER A 47 26.72 69.16 3.70
CA SER A 47 26.19 70.51 3.58
C SER A 47 25.17 70.70 2.46
N ASN A 48 24.13 71.37 2.83
CA ASN A 48 23.36 72.38 2.12
C ASN A 48 21.94 72.04 1.68
N SER A 49 21.08 72.91 2.14
CA SER A 49 19.66 73.00 1.95
C SER A 49 19.19 72.86 0.51
N SER A 50 18.22 71.95 0.31
CA SER A 50 17.16 72.10 -0.70
C SER A 50 15.99 71.22 -0.25
N SER A 51 14.82 71.80 -0.24
CA SER A 51 13.54 71.12 -0.03
C SER A 51 13.39 69.96 -1.01
N ASN A 52 13.73 68.74 -0.52
CA ASN A 52 13.50 67.54 -1.24
C ASN A 52 12.31 66.81 -0.56
N SER A 53 11.21 66.80 -1.29
CA SER A 53 10.22 65.73 -1.03
C SER A 53 10.96 64.42 -1.19
N GLU A 54 11.34 63.77 -0.05
CA GLU A 54 11.81 62.40 -0.05
C GLU A 54 10.70 61.57 -0.68
N SER A 55 10.93 61.14 -1.90
CA SER A 55 10.18 60.05 -2.51
C SER A 55 10.53 58.81 -1.67
N GLU A 56 9.74 58.55 -0.61
CA GLU A 56 9.83 57.27 0.11
C GLU A 56 9.69 56.16 -0.91
N THR A 57 10.74 55.41 -1.13
CA THR A 57 10.67 54.16 -1.92
C THR A 57 9.55 53.29 -1.31
N PRO A 58 8.54 52.93 -2.08
CA PRO A 58 7.42 52.17 -1.54
C PRO A 58 7.94 50.93 -0.85
N LYS A 59 7.51 50.70 0.39
CA LYS A 59 7.82 49.46 1.12
C LYS A 59 7.38 48.27 0.32
N GLN A 60 8.24 47.25 0.23
CA GLN A 60 8.00 46.04 -0.54
C GLN A 60 8.21 44.81 0.33
N GLY A 61 7.57 43.71 -0.04
CA GLY A 61 7.74 42.41 0.62
C GLY A 61 7.40 41.26 -0.31
N GLU A 62 7.75 40.08 0.10
CA GLU A 62 7.51 38.82 -0.60
C GLU A 62 6.67 37.86 0.25
N VAL A 63 5.99 36.92 -0.42
CA VAL A 63 5.24 35.83 0.21
C VAL A 63 5.81 34.50 -0.24
N ILE A 64 6.17 33.67 0.70
CA ILE A 64 6.82 32.37 0.47
C ILE A 64 6.02 31.26 1.13
N ILE A 65 5.80 30.17 0.40
CA ILE A 65 5.16 28.94 0.88
C ILE A 65 6.24 27.94 1.22
N THR A 66 6.14 27.32 2.40
CA THR A 66 6.98 26.22 2.85
C THR A 66 6.14 24.96 3.10
N TYR A 67 6.77 23.82 2.91
CA TYR A 67 6.13 22.51 3.01
C TYR A 67 6.92 21.64 3.96
N VAL A 68 6.31 21.26 5.07
CA VAL A 68 6.99 20.48 6.13
C VAL A 68 6.20 19.23 6.50
N ASP A 69 6.88 18.24 7.08
CA ASP A 69 6.20 17.13 7.72
C ASP A 69 5.66 17.52 9.11
N THR A 70 4.96 16.60 9.76
CA THR A 70 4.37 16.79 11.10
C THR A 70 5.41 17.06 12.21
N LYS A 71 6.70 16.92 11.92
CA LYS A 71 7.83 17.19 12.82
C LYS A 71 8.60 18.45 12.43
N GLY A 72 8.19 19.13 11.36
CA GLY A 72 8.83 20.35 10.85
C GLY A 72 9.98 20.13 9.87
N LYS A 73 10.23 18.88 9.40
CA LYS A 73 11.22 18.59 8.37
C LYS A 73 10.71 19.12 7.01
N VAL A 74 11.54 19.86 6.30
CA VAL A 74 11.22 20.38 4.96
C VAL A 74 11.11 19.21 3.97
N LEU A 75 10.04 19.20 3.16
CA LEU A 75 9.73 18.14 2.20
C LEU A 75 10.13 18.47 0.76
N LYS A 76 10.08 19.74 0.41
CA LYS A 76 10.47 20.26 -0.92
C LYS A 76 10.89 21.72 -0.79
N ASP A 77 11.50 22.23 -1.85
CA ASP A 77 11.90 23.63 -1.91
C ASP A 77 10.72 24.59 -1.71
N PRO A 78 10.92 25.69 -0.99
CA PRO A 78 9.92 26.74 -0.85
C PRO A 78 9.45 27.26 -2.21
N ARG A 79 8.18 27.61 -2.29
CA ARG A 79 7.61 28.25 -3.48
C ARG A 79 7.34 29.73 -3.20
N GLN A 80 7.70 30.57 -4.12
CA GLN A 80 7.34 32.00 -4.08
C GLN A 80 5.91 32.16 -4.64
N ASP A 81 4.97 32.60 -3.80
CA ASP A 81 3.63 33.00 -4.20
C ASP A 81 3.65 34.40 -4.78
N THR A 82 4.04 35.37 -3.97
CA THR A 82 4.14 36.76 -4.37
C THR A 82 5.61 37.21 -4.38
N PRO A 83 6.16 37.58 -5.53
CA PRO A 83 7.50 38.16 -5.59
C PRO A 83 7.55 39.49 -4.84
N ASN A 84 8.74 40.08 -4.70
CA ASN A 84 8.91 41.34 -4.03
C ASN A 84 7.97 42.42 -4.62
N SER A 85 6.91 42.73 -3.92
CA SER A 85 5.78 43.56 -4.36
C SER A 85 5.49 44.66 -3.35
N PRO A 86 4.87 45.81 -3.78
CA PRO A 86 4.48 46.89 -2.89
C PRO A 86 3.58 46.37 -1.74
N TYR A 87 3.66 47.00 -0.57
CA TYR A 87 2.71 46.76 0.51
C TYR A 87 1.28 47.00 -0.01
N ASP A 88 0.31 46.35 0.61
CA ASP A 88 -1.09 46.25 0.20
C ASP A 88 -1.36 45.38 -1.05
N THR A 89 -0.34 44.79 -1.71
CA THR A 89 -0.54 43.78 -2.75
C THR A 89 -1.25 42.55 -2.16
N PRO A 90 -2.43 42.16 -2.68
CA PRO A 90 -3.14 40.99 -2.18
C PRO A 90 -2.40 39.69 -2.57
N TYR A 91 -2.48 38.66 -1.72
CA TYR A 91 -1.96 37.33 -1.99
C TYR A 91 -2.94 36.23 -1.54
N ASN A 92 -2.80 35.05 -2.14
CA ASN A 92 -3.60 33.86 -1.81
C ASN A 92 -2.82 32.58 -2.13
N THR A 93 -2.30 31.91 -1.13
CA THR A 93 -1.45 30.71 -1.25
C THR A 93 -2.22 29.40 -1.44
N THR A 94 -3.53 29.47 -1.73
CA THR A 94 -4.38 28.30 -1.99
C THR A 94 -4.65 28.09 -3.49
N GLU A 95 -3.95 28.78 -4.35
CA GLU A 95 -4.10 28.66 -5.81
C GLU A 95 -3.54 27.33 -6.32
N GLU A 96 -3.87 27.01 -7.56
CA GLU A 96 -3.48 25.72 -8.16
C GLU A 96 -1.95 25.53 -8.14
N GLY A 97 -1.52 24.39 -7.62
CA GLY A 97 -0.10 24.02 -7.52
C GLY A 97 0.64 24.62 -6.34
N GLU A 98 0.03 25.50 -5.53
CA GLU A 98 0.62 26.08 -4.32
C GLU A 98 0.38 25.25 -3.07
N LYS A 99 -0.79 24.66 -2.98
CA LYS A 99 -1.17 23.73 -1.92
C LYS A 99 -1.52 22.35 -2.52
N PRO A 100 -0.54 21.55 -2.97
CA PRO A 100 -0.82 20.23 -3.52
C PRO A 100 -1.38 19.29 -2.42
N ASP A 101 -2.35 18.44 -2.77
CA ASP A 101 -2.90 17.46 -1.84
C ASP A 101 -1.85 16.43 -1.39
N THR A 102 -0.90 16.12 -2.28
CA THR A 102 0.19 15.19 -2.03
C THR A 102 1.54 15.72 -2.52
N ILE A 103 2.60 15.34 -1.81
CA ILE A 103 3.99 15.62 -2.19
C ILE A 103 4.73 14.29 -2.28
N LYS A 104 5.43 14.07 -3.41
CA LYS A 104 6.43 13.00 -3.55
C LYS A 104 7.81 13.59 -3.38
N THR A 105 8.58 13.04 -2.45
CA THR A 105 9.96 13.44 -2.20
C THR A 105 10.93 12.64 -3.08
N THR A 106 12.15 13.10 -3.21
CA THR A 106 13.19 12.48 -4.06
C THR A 106 13.62 11.10 -3.57
N ASP A 107 13.41 10.80 -2.30
CA ASP A 107 13.65 9.48 -1.68
C ASP A 107 12.47 8.49 -1.90
N GLY A 108 11.46 8.89 -2.71
CA GLY A 108 10.34 8.04 -3.11
C GLY A 108 9.16 8.02 -2.14
N LYS A 109 9.24 8.75 -1.04
CA LYS A 109 8.14 8.85 -0.05
C LYS A 109 7.01 9.71 -0.56
N THR A 110 5.79 9.37 -0.14
CA THR A 110 4.58 10.15 -0.42
C THR A 110 4.04 10.74 0.87
N TYR A 111 3.74 12.02 0.81
CA TYR A 111 3.15 12.77 1.92
C TYR A 111 1.82 13.36 1.47
N LYS A 112 0.84 13.34 2.34
CA LYS A 112 -0.49 13.93 2.14
C LYS A 112 -0.71 15.05 3.13
N ILE A 113 -1.39 16.13 2.69
CA ILE A 113 -1.73 17.24 3.58
C ILE A 113 -2.54 16.75 4.77
N VAL A 114 -2.22 17.23 5.97
CA VAL A 114 -2.87 16.77 7.19
C VAL A 114 -4.22 17.47 7.43
N PRO A 115 -5.19 16.79 8.07
CA PRO A 115 -6.40 17.44 8.55
C PRO A 115 -6.08 18.37 9.74
N GLN A 116 -7.07 19.18 10.14
CA GLN A 116 -7.00 19.99 11.35
C GLN A 116 -6.62 19.13 12.57
N GLY A 117 -5.66 19.61 13.37
CA GLY A 117 -5.21 18.92 14.58
C GLY A 117 -3.96 19.51 15.20
N ASP A 118 -3.55 18.86 16.31
CA ASP A 118 -2.32 19.17 17.00
C ASP A 118 -1.23 18.17 16.59
N TYR A 119 -0.13 18.69 16.05
CA TYR A 119 1.01 17.91 15.59
C TYR A 119 2.29 18.34 16.30
N PRO A 120 3.37 17.55 16.28
CA PRO A 120 4.64 17.95 16.90
C PRO A 120 5.18 19.30 16.43
N VAL A 121 4.91 19.70 15.16
CA VAL A 121 5.30 21.00 14.59
C VAL A 121 4.44 22.16 15.11
N GLY A 122 3.24 21.88 15.59
CA GLY A 122 2.28 22.87 16.09
C GLY A 122 0.85 22.57 15.69
N LYS A 123 -0.04 23.52 15.98
CA LYS A 123 -1.46 23.44 15.65
C LYS A 123 -1.69 23.75 14.17
N VAL A 124 -2.50 22.94 13.50
CA VAL A 124 -2.82 23.03 12.09
C VAL A 124 -4.31 23.22 11.90
N ASP A 125 -4.71 24.12 11.03
CA ASP A 125 -6.09 24.41 10.70
C ASP A 125 -6.69 23.45 9.66
N GLY A 126 -7.97 23.70 9.27
CA GLY A 126 -8.68 22.86 8.29
C GLY A 126 -8.12 22.89 6.87
N ASP A 127 -7.25 23.82 6.56
CA ASP A 127 -6.55 23.93 5.28
C ASP A 127 -5.19 23.22 5.28
N GLY A 128 -4.80 22.59 6.36
CA GLY A 128 -3.47 21.99 6.53
C GLY A 128 -2.37 23.01 6.78
N HIS A 129 -2.75 24.23 7.14
CA HIS A 129 -1.85 25.36 7.38
C HIS A 129 -1.45 25.42 8.86
N LEU A 130 -0.17 25.63 9.13
CA LEU A 130 0.38 25.81 10.47
C LEU A 130 -0.05 27.16 11.07
N GLU A 131 -0.93 27.17 12.07
CA GLU A 131 -1.51 28.40 12.66
C GLU A 131 -0.47 29.40 13.20
N SER A 132 0.74 28.95 13.53
CA SER A 132 1.83 29.81 13.95
C SER A 132 2.59 30.50 12.82
N SER A 133 2.31 30.13 11.55
CA SER A 133 2.85 30.81 10.36
C SER A 133 1.95 31.95 9.90
N ASP A 134 2.34 32.66 8.84
CA ASP A 134 1.55 33.79 8.32
C ASP A 134 0.25 33.30 7.69
N PRO A 135 -0.81 34.14 7.65
CA PRO A 135 -2.10 33.78 7.08
C PRO A 135 -2.02 33.35 5.61
N ILE A 136 -2.84 32.35 5.22
CA ILE A 136 -2.88 31.82 3.85
C ILE A 136 -3.39 32.83 2.81
N LYS A 137 -4.07 33.89 3.24
CA LYS A 137 -4.56 34.99 2.41
C LYS A 137 -4.40 36.31 3.14
N GLY A 138 -4.07 37.32 2.42
CA GLY A 138 -3.89 38.65 3.00
C GLY A 138 -3.36 39.68 2.02
N LYS A 139 -2.64 40.64 2.56
CA LYS A 139 -1.90 41.65 1.83
C LYS A 139 -0.46 41.67 2.30
N VAL A 140 0.45 41.97 1.40
CA VAL A 140 1.86 42.21 1.74
C VAL A 140 1.94 43.40 2.68
N ASP A 141 2.35 43.18 3.92
CA ASP A 141 2.43 44.22 4.98
C ASP A 141 3.80 44.25 5.68
N LYS A 142 4.68 43.33 5.33
CA LYS A 142 6.04 43.21 5.86
C LYS A 142 7.01 42.69 4.80
N PRO A 143 8.33 42.79 5.02
CA PRO A 143 9.34 42.42 4.01
C PRO A 143 9.27 40.96 3.58
N LYS A 144 8.84 40.05 4.46
CA LYS A 144 8.74 38.64 4.16
C LYS A 144 7.63 37.97 4.97
N SER A 145 6.69 37.35 4.27
CA SER A 145 5.67 36.50 4.86
C SER A 145 5.98 35.05 4.51
N ILE A 146 5.84 34.13 5.49
CA ILE A 146 6.09 32.71 5.36
C ILE A 146 4.83 31.94 5.75
N ILE A 147 4.24 31.27 4.81
CA ILE A 147 3.08 30.38 5.00
C ILE A 147 3.58 28.93 5.00
N THR A 148 3.19 28.13 5.99
CA THR A 148 3.66 26.75 6.14
C THR A 148 2.48 25.78 6.04
N TYR A 149 2.53 24.88 5.07
CA TYR A 149 1.63 23.74 4.98
C TYR A 149 2.27 22.48 5.55
N VAL A 150 1.48 21.72 6.30
CA VAL A 150 1.93 20.53 7.03
C VAL A 150 1.41 19.24 6.37
N TYR A 151 2.28 18.26 6.23
CA TYR A 151 2.01 17.00 5.57
C TYR A 151 2.39 15.81 6.45
N GLN A 152 1.71 14.71 6.27
CA GLN A 152 2.02 13.43 6.94
C GLN A 152 2.39 12.39 5.89
N GLU A 153 3.42 11.61 6.19
CA GLU A 153 3.78 10.46 5.38
C GLU A 153 2.63 9.46 5.31
N VAL A 154 2.42 8.88 4.11
CA VAL A 154 1.35 7.93 3.85
C VAL A 154 1.90 6.62 3.30
N GLY A 155 1.14 5.56 3.47
CA GLY A 155 1.41 4.24 2.92
C GLY A 155 0.16 3.62 2.30
N ASN A 156 0.34 2.43 1.70
CA ASN A 156 -0.72 1.67 1.07
C ASN A 156 -0.76 0.25 1.63
N VAL A 157 -1.93 -0.39 1.52
CA VAL A 157 -2.11 -1.83 1.79
C VAL A 157 -2.71 -2.46 0.55
N TYR A 158 -2.06 -3.50 0.04
CA TYR A 158 -2.52 -4.26 -1.13
C TYR A 158 -2.87 -5.69 -0.74
N VAL A 159 -3.95 -6.20 -1.32
CA VAL A 159 -4.37 -7.59 -1.16
C VAL A 159 -4.18 -8.34 -2.47
N HIS A 160 -3.53 -9.50 -2.38
CA HIS A 160 -3.22 -10.40 -3.48
C HIS A 160 -3.98 -11.70 -3.33
N TYR A 161 -4.36 -12.31 -4.44
CA TYR A 161 -5.11 -13.56 -4.50
C TYR A 161 -4.33 -14.57 -5.33
N LYS A 162 -3.89 -15.65 -4.70
CA LYS A 162 -3.04 -16.66 -5.34
C LYS A 162 -3.60 -18.07 -5.15
N ASP A 163 -3.30 -18.96 -6.08
CA ASP A 163 -3.52 -20.41 -5.86
C ASP A 163 -2.44 -21.01 -4.96
N THR A 164 -2.56 -22.29 -4.66
CA THR A 164 -1.62 -23.05 -3.81
C THR A 164 -0.20 -23.13 -4.39
N GLU A 165 -0.02 -22.93 -5.68
CA GLU A 165 1.26 -22.88 -6.38
C GLU A 165 1.85 -21.46 -6.45
N GLY A 166 1.09 -20.44 -6.04
CA GLY A 166 1.51 -19.03 -6.02
C GLY A 166 1.16 -18.26 -7.31
N ASN A 167 0.35 -18.84 -8.21
CA ASN A 167 -0.14 -18.14 -9.39
C ASN A 167 -1.26 -17.15 -9.00
N THR A 168 -1.32 -16.02 -9.69
CA THR A 168 -2.37 -15.03 -9.46
C THR A 168 -3.68 -15.50 -10.09
N ILE A 169 -4.76 -15.56 -9.29
CA ILE A 169 -6.12 -15.96 -9.71
C ILE A 169 -7.12 -14.80 -9.73
N LYS A 170 -6.71 -13.63 -9.30
CA LYS A 170 -7.50 -12.39 -9.35
C LYS A 170 -6.55 -11.21 -9.30
N PRO A 171 -6.81 -10.10 -10.00
CA PRO A 171 -6.06 -8.86 -9.86
C PRO A 171 -6.01 -8.41 -8.40
N SER A 172 -4.86 -7.91 -7.96
CA SER A 172 -4.70 -7.32 -6.63
C SER A 172 -5.65 -6.15 -6.44
N VAL A 173 -6.13 -5.97 -5.21
CA VAL A 173 -6.93 -4.82 -4.81
C VAL A 173 -6.17 -3.96 -3.82
N THR A 174 -6.48 -2.68 -3.80
CA THR A 174 -5.97 -1.75 -2.80
C THR A 174 -6.97 -1.71 -1.66
N ASP A 175 -6.54 -2.14 -0.47
CA ASP A 175 -7.30 -2.05 0.77
C ASP A 175 -7.23 -0.63 1.32
N GLU A 176 -6.01 -0.10 1.44
CA GLU A 176 -5.74 1.26 1.88
C GLU A 176 -4.87 1.99 0.87
N GLU A 177 -5.33 3.16 0.39
CA GLU A 177 -4.59 4.01 -0.54
C GLU A 177 -4.21 5.33 0.11
N ALA A 178 -2.92 5.68 0.05
CA ALA A 178 -2.38 6.94 0.54
C ALA A 178 -2.92 7.33 1.93
N GLN A 179 -2.94 6.37 2.86
CA GLN A 179 -3.41 6.57 4.22
C GLN A 179 -2.27 6.98 5.15
N PRO A 180 -2.56 7.82 6.17
CA PRO A 180 -1.58 8.21 7.16
C PRO A 180 -0.90 7.02 7.83
N VAL A 181 0.43 7.11 7.97
CA VAL A 181 1.20 6.14 8.76
C VAL A 181 0.64 6.07 10.19
N GLY A 182 0.37 4.85 10.65
CA GLY A 182 -0.25 4.59 11.95
C GLY A 182 -1.77 4.39 11.94
N LYS A 183 -2.46 4.62 10.80
CA LYS A 183 -3.87 4.25 10.62
C LYS A 183 -4.01 2.73 10.72
N ASP A 184 -5.04 2.23 11.39
CA ASP A 184 -5.37 0.81 11.43
C ASP A 184 -5.95 0.36 10.08
N TYR A 185 -5.62 -0.88 9.67
CA TYR A 185 -6.20 -1.56 8.51
C TYR A 185 -6.64 -2.98 8.87
N ASP A 186 -7.62 -3.50 8.13
CA ASP A 186 -8.14 -4.87 8.26
C ASP A 186 -8.60 -5.41 6.91
N THR A 187 -7.79 -6.27 6.30
CA THR A 187 -8.08 -6.86 4.99
C THR A 187 -9.04 -8.06 5.06
N VAL A 188 -9.37 -8.55 6.27
CA VAL A 188 -10.22 -9.73 6.47
C VAL A 188 -11.68 -9.40 6.17
N VAL A 189 -12.13 -8.23 6.63
CA VAL A 189 -13.55 -7.83 6.54
C VAL A 189 -13.96 -7.59 5.09
N ASP A 190 -13.17 -6.82 4.35
CA ASP A 190 -13.57 -6.30 3.03
C ASP A 190 -12.94 -7.03 1.85
N ASN A 191 -11.77 -7.65 2.03
CA ASN A 191 -10.94 -8.13 0.93
C ASN A 191 -10.60 -9.63 0.97
N ARG A 192 -11.32 -10.44 1.77
CA ARG A 192 -11.15 -11.89 1.88
C ARG A 192 -12.40 -12.66 1.46
N PRO A 193 -12.73 -12.76 0.18
CA PRO A 193 -13.85 -13.58 -0.28
C PRO A 193 -13.61 -15.06 0.04
N GLN A 194 -14.67 -15.81 0.34
CA GLN A 194 -14.58 -17.26 0.57
C GLN A 194 -14.35 -18.02 -0.74
N GLU A 195 -14.84 -17.51 -1.85
CA GLU A 195 -14.72 -18.10 -3.18
C GLU A 195 -14.36 -17.03 -4.22
N ILE A 196 -13.61 -17.43 -5.23
CA ILE A 196 -13.22 -16.57 -6.37
C ILE A 196 -13.51 -17.34 -7.67
N GLU A 197 -14.22 -16.68 -8.58
CA GLU A 197 -14.38 -17.16 -9.96
C GLU A 197 -13.23 -16.63 -10.82
N PHE A 198 -12.49 -17.54 -11.45
CA PHE A 198 -11.41 -17.21 -12.37
C PHE A 198 -11.32 -18.20 -13.52
N GLU A 199 -11.33 -17.70 -14.75
CA GLU A 199 -11.28 -18.51 -15.98
C GLU A 199 -12.32 -19.65 -16.03
N GLY A 200 -13.53 -19.40 -15.52
CA GLY A 200 -14.63 -20.37 -15.50
C GLY A 200 -14.46 -21.49 -14.48
N LYS A 201 -13.57 -21.32 -13.52
CA LYS A 201 -13.33 -22.21 -12.39
C LYS A 201 -13.60 -21.48 -11.09
N THR A 202 -14.15 -22.22 -10.11
CA THR A 202 -14.34 -21.70 -8.75
C THR A 202 -13.15 -22.11 -7.88
N TYR A 203 -12.59 -21.14 -7.19
CA TYR A 203 -11.54 -21.35 -6.20
C TYR A 203 -12.09 -21.03 -4.82
N GLU A 204 -11.78 -21.85 -3.83
CA GLU A 204 -12.16 -21.66 -2.43
C GLU A 204 -10.96 -21.34 -1.56
N LEU A 205 -11.17 -20.52 -0.52
CA LEU A 205 -10.13 -20.16 0.44
C LEU A 205 -9.61 -21.43 1.14
N VAL A 206 -8.28 -21.61 1.19
CA VAL A 206 -7.69 -22.79 1.81
C VAL A 206 -7.71 -22.74 3.34
N PRO A 207 -7.83 -23.89 4.04
CA PRO A 207 -7.60 -23.96 5.48
C PRO A 207 -6.11 -23.77 5.82
N ALA A 208 -5.82 -23.59 7.11
CA ALA A 208 -4.45 -23.55 7.60
C ALA A 208 -3.66 -24.80 7.20
N GLY A 209 -2.44 -24.60 6.71
CA GLY A 209 -1.60 -25.71 6.25
C GLY A 209 -0.32 -25.27 5.55
N ASN A 210 0.42 -26.29 5.08
CA ASN A 210 1.60 -26.06 4.24
C ASN A 210 1.25 -26.39 2.79
N TYR A 211 1.41 -25.40 1.92
CA TYR A 211 1.17 -25.50 0.49
C TYR A 211 2.46 -25.22 -0.30
N PRO A 212 2.53 -25.48 -1.60
CA PRO A 212 3.70 -25.14 -2.40
C PRO A 212 4.09 -23.66 -2.30
N VAL A 213 3.12 -22.75 -2.19
CA VAL A 213 3.33 -21.30 -1.99
C VAL A 213 3.96 -20.98 -0.62
N GLY A 214 3.81 -21.84 0.37
CA GLY A 214 4.30 -21.70 1.74
C GLY A 214 3.27 -21.99 2.81
N GLN A 215 3.56 -21.55 4.03
CA GLN A 215 2.65 -21.75 5.17
C GLN A 215 1.49 -20.76 5.13
N VAL A 216 0.27 -21.27 5.37
CA VAL A 216 -0.98 -20.52 5.40
C VAL A 216 -1.62 -20.66 6.77
N ASP A 217 -2.14 -19.58 7.32
CA ASP A 217 -2.80 -19.51 8.61
C ASP A 217 -4.31 -19.86 8.54
N GLU A 218 -5.01 -19.80 9.69
CA GLU A 218 -6.45 -20.09 9.80
C GLU A 218 -7.35 -19.12 9.02
N GLN A 219 -6.81 -18.00 8.59
CA GLN A 219 -7.51 -17.00 7.77
C GLN A 219 -7.32 -17.22 6.27
N GLY A 220 -6.60 -18.28 5.87
CA GLY A 220 -6.23 -18.50 4.48
C GLY A 220 -5.14 -17.54 3.99
N HIS A 221 -4.45 -16.86 4.92
CA HIS A 221 -3.41 -15.88 4.62
C HIS A 221 -2.03 -16.56 4.57
N TRP A 222 -1.24 -16.22 3.56
CA TRP A 222 0.16 -16.65 3.45
C TRP A 222 1.04 -15.91 4.48
N THR A 223 1.63 -16.65 5.41
CA THR A 223 2.41 -16.06 6.52
C THR A 223 3.77 -15.48 6.10
N GLY A 224 4.12 -15.54 4.83
CA GLY A 224 5.39 -15.03 4.28
C GLY A 224 5.38 -13.54 3.92
N ASP A 225 4.22 -12.87 4.02
CA ASP A 225 4.10 -11.43 3.79
C ASP A 225 3.52 -10.68 5.01
N ASP A 226 2.91 -9.51 4.81
CA ASP A 226 2.40 -8.68 5.92
C ASP A 226 1.14 -9.27 6.55
N ALA A 227 0.92 -9.00 7.84
CA ALA A 227 -0.25 -9.47 8.58
C ALA A 227 -1.56 -8.92 7.99
N THR A 228 -2.66 -9.68 8.14
CA THR A 228 -3.99 -9.32 7.62
C THR A 228 -4.59 -8.07 8.28
N THR A 229 -4.13 -7.74 9.47
CA THR A 229 -4.53 -6.54 10.24
C THR A 229 -3.31 -5.87 10.83
N GLY A 230 -3.39 -4.57 11.07
CA GLY A 230 -2.30 -3.83 11.69
C GLY A 230 -2.38 -2.34 11.43
N LYS A 231 -1.22 -1.72 11.36
CA LYS A 231 -1.10 -0.29 11.05
C LYS A 231 -0.42 -0.06 9.72
N VAL A 232 -0.94 0.90 8.96
CA VAL A 232 -0.28 1.42 7.77
C VAL A 232 1.12 1.89 8.14
N VAL A 233 2.10 1.51 7.34
CA VAL A 233 3.50 1.93 7.47
C VAL A 233 3.91 2.73 6.24
N GLU A 234 5.08 3.32 6.29
CA GLU A 234 5.72 3.93 5.13
C GLU A 234 5.83 2.92 3.97
N GLY A 235 5.47 3.35 2.76
CA GLY A 235 5.50 2.51 1.56
C GLY A 235 4.28 1.60 1.45
N ASN A 236 4.50 0.33 1.12
CA ASN A 236 3.44 -0.61 0.81
C ASN A 236 3.48 -1.82 1.75
N LYS A 237 2.32 -2.22 2.24
CA LYS A 237 2.08 -3.54 2.82
C LYS A 237 1.41 -4.43 1.79
N ASN A 238 1.74 -5.72 1.84
CA ASN A 238 1.21 -6.72 0.93
C ASN A 238 0.65 -7.88 1.76
N VAL A 239 -0.61 -8.24 1.52
CA VAL A 239 -1.32 -9.33 2.20
C VAL A 239 -1.80 -10.29 1.12
N THR A 240 -1.44 -11.56 1.22
CA THR A 240 -1.80 -12.58 0.22
C THR A 240 -2.74 -13.62 0.81
N TYR A 241 -3.91 -13.78 0.21
CA TYR A 241 -4.82 -14.89 0.49
C TYR A 241 -4.64 -16.00 -0.53
N VAL A 242 -4.67 -17.25 -0.05
CA VAL A 242 -4.40 -18.46 -0.83
C VAL A 242 -5.67 -19.25 -1.03
N TYR A 243 -5.87 -19.74 -2.24
CA TYR A 243 -7.05 -20.46 -2.69
C TYR A 243 -6.66 -21.77 -3.37
N GLN A 244 -7.55 -22.74 -3.33
CA GLN A 244 -7.45 -23.96 -4.11
C GLN A 244 -8.62 -24.10 -5.07
N LEU A 245 -8.42 -24.84 -6.15
CA LEU A 245 -9.52 -25.17 -7.04
C LEU A 245 -10.58 -25.94 -6.27
N LYS A 246 -11.81 -25.45 -6.28
CA LYS A 246 -12.95 -26.14 -5.66
C LYS A 246 -13.29 -27.39 -6.47
N GLU A 247 -13.13 -28.54 -5.86
CA GLU A 247 -13.55 -29.78 -6.50
C GLU A 247 -15.08 -29.86 -6.55
N GLU A 248 -15.62 -29.94 -7.75
CA GLU A 248 -17.04 -30.30 -7.86
C GLU A 248 -17.22 -31.72 -7.32
N PRO A 249 -18.21 -31.96 -6.44
CA PRO A 249 -18.48 -33.28 -5.96
C PRO A 249 -18.71 -34.20 -7.17
N ALA A 250 -17.95 -35.30 -7.23
CA ALA A 250 -18.05 -36.26 -8.30
C ALA A 250 -19.52 -36.70 -8.45
N GLN A 251 -20.12 -36.46 -9.61
CA GLN A 251 -21.49 -36.87 -9.83
C GLN A 251 -21.58 -38.39 -9.66
N PRO A 252 -22.52 -38.87 -8.83
CA PRO A 252 -22.69 -40.32 -8.64
C PRO A 252 -22.97 -40.98 -9.99
N LYS A 253 -22.34 -42.11 -10.24
CA LYS A 253 -22.48 -42.87 -11.49
C LYS A 253 -23.30 -44.13 -11.25
N GLY A 254 -24.03 -44.56 -12.28
CA GLY A 254 -24.83 -45.78 -12.29
C GLY A 254 -24.60 -46.58 -13.56
N ASN A 255 -25.06 -47.83 -13.50
CA ASN A 255 -25.05 -48.74 -14.66
C ASN A 255 -26.46 -49.25 -14.90
N VAL A 256 -26.76 -49.49 -16.20
CA VAL A 256 -28.00 -50.14 -16.61
C VAL A 256 -27.66 -51.49 -17.22
N TYR A 257 -28.32 -52.52 -16.73
CA TYR A 257 -28.13 -53.89 -17.18
C TYR A 257 -29.42 -54.43 -17.78
N VAL A 258 -29.32 -55.12 -18.91
CA VAL A 258 -30.44 -55.82 -19.53
C VAL A 258 -30.33 -57.32 -19.29
N HIS A 259 -31.38 -57.90 -18.73
CA HIS A 259 -31.47 -59.33 -18.44
C HIS A 259 -32.51 -59.98 -19.37
N TYR A 260 -32.17 -61.16 -19.88
CA TYR A 260 -33.04 -61.93 -20.80
C TYR A 260 -33.51 -63.16 -20.09
N VAL A 261 -34.82 -63.23 -19.81
CA VAL A 261 -35.43 -64.38 -19.10
C VAL A 261 -36.64 -64.90 -19.84
N ASP A 262 -36.94 -66.20 -19.68
CA ASP A 262 -38.17 -66.81 -20.17
C ASP A 262 -39.38 -66.45 -19.29
N THR A 263 -40.57 -66.91 -19.63
CA THR A 263 -41.82 -66.64 -18.93
C THR A 263 -41.84 -67.23 -17.48
N LYS A 264 -40.87 -68.05 -17.13
CA LYS A 264 -40.69 -68.63 -15.80
C LYS A 264 -39.53 -67.95 -15.02
N GLY A 265 -38.91 -66.92 -15.56
CA GLY A 265 -37.81 -66.22 -14.95
C GLY A 265 -36.43 -66.86 -15.09
N LYS A 266 -36.31 -67.91 -15.90
CA LYS A 266 -35.02 -68.59 -16.17
C LYS A 266 -34.25 -67.78 -17.22
N THR A 267 -32.95 -67.48 -16.94
CA THR A 267 -32.07 -66.79 -17.89
C THR A 267 -31.91 -67.61 -19.19
N ILE A 268 -32.16 -66.97 -20.31
CA ILE A 268 -32.07 -67.56 -21.68
C ILE A 268 -30.92 -66.97 -22.46
N LYS A 269 -30.37 -65.85 -22.04
CA LYS A 269 -29.20 -65.19 -22.67
C LYS A 269 -28.41 -64.45 -21.57
N ALA A 270 -27.11 -64.34 -21.76
CA ALA A 270 -26.25 -63.56 -20.84
C ALA A 270 -26.72 -62.12 -20.80
N SER A 271 -26.70 -61.50 -19.60
CA SER A 271 -27.01 -60.09 -19.40
C SER A 271 -26.01 -59.22 -20.12
N VAL A 272 -26.49 -58.08 -20.62
CA VAL A 272 -25.70 -57.06 -21.31
C VAL A 272 -25.70 -55.83 -20.49
N THR A 273 -24.59 -55.12 -20.46
CA THR A 273 -24.52 -53.75 -19.90
C THR A 273 -24.94 -52.79 -21.01
N ASP A 274 -26.05 -52.09 -20.78
CA ASP A 274 -26.55 -51.05 -21.71
C ASP A 274 -25.77 -49.74 -21.49
N GLU A 275 -25.78 -49.27 -20.25
CA GLU A 275 -25.02 -48.06 -19.88
C GLU A 275 -24.02 -48.43 -18.73
N LYS A 276 -22.79 -47.93 -18.89
CA LYS A 276 -21.75 -48.16 -17.90
C LYS A 276 -21.18 -46.78 -17.39
N ASP A 277 -21.05 -46.67 -16.07
CA ASP A 277 -20.41 -45.51 -15.40
C ASP A 277 -20.99 -44.14 -15.85
N GLN A 278 -22.31 -44.13 -16.16
CA GLN A 278 -22.98 -42.91 -16.60
C GLN A 278 -23.45 -42.04 -15.40
N PRO A 279 -23.50 -40.72 -15.54
CA PRO A 279 -24.04 -39.84 -14.51
C PRO A 279 -25.46 -40.24 -14.12
N VAL A 280 -25.76 -40.26 -12.81
CA VAL A 280 -27.13 -40.47 -12.32
C VAL A 280 -28.05 -39.38 -12.86
N GLY A 281 -29.20 -39.78 -13.38
CA GLY A 281 -30.17 -38.90 -14.06
C GLY A 281 -30.02 -38.78 -15.56
N LYS A 282 -29.01 -39.47 -16.18
CA LYS A 282 -28.94 -39.61 -17.64
C LYS A 282 -30.06 -40.51 -18.13
N ASP A 283 -30.76 -40.13 -19.18
CA ASP A 283 -31.73 -40.92 -19.84
C ASP A 283 -31.06 -42.17 -20.49
N TYR A 284 -31.75 -43.29 -20.49
CA TYR A 284 -31.33 -44.53 -21.15
C TYR A 284 -32.49 -45.14 -21.91
N ASP A 285 -32.20 -45.90 -22.98
CA ASP A 285 -33.16 -46.68 -23.75
C ASP A 285 -32.61 -48.07 -24.11
N THR A 286 -33.09 -49.10 -23.42
CA THR A 286 -32.68 -50.50 -23.66
C THR A 286 -33.41 -51.15 -24.83
N VAL A 287 -34.39 -50.46 -25.42
CA VAL A 287 -35.26 -51.05 -26.50
C VAL A 287 -34.57 -51.06 -27.84
N VAL A 288 -33.89 -49.97 -28.17
CA VAL A 288 -33.26 -49.76 -29.48
C VAL A 288 -32.13 -50.76 -29.71
N ASP A 289 -31.21 -50.85 -28.74
CA ASP A 289 -29.94 -51.58 -28.89
C ASP A 289 -29.96 -52.98 -28.32
N ASN A 290 -30.76 -53.23 -27.29
CA ASN A 290 -30.66 -54.46 -26.44
C ASN A 290 -31.95 -55.28 -26.40
N ARG A 291 -32.94 -55.06 -27.27
CA ARG A 291 -34.17 -55.83 -27.35
C ARG A 291 -34.26 -56.60 -28.69
N PRO A 292 -33.61 -57.77 -28.83
CA PRO A 292 -33.72 -58.57 -30.04
C PRO A 292 -35.14 -59.14 -30.17
N GLN A 293 -35.61 -59.31 -31.43
CA GLN A 293 -36.92 -59.88 -31.70
C GLN A 293 -36.95 -61.41 -31.41
N GLU A 294 -35.82 -62.09 -31.55
CA GLU A 294 -35.61 -63.52 -31.30
C GLU A 294 -34.33 -63.75 -30.53
N ILE A 295 -34.34 -64.76 -29.64
CA ILE A 295 -33.19 -65.16 -28.83
C ILE A 295 -32.98 -66.67 -28.97
#